data_971578c734a1047ea42d1ee1cb9a750a
#
_entry.id   971578c734a1047ea42d1ee1cb9a750a
#
_cell.length_a   1.000
_cell.length_b   1.000
_cell.length_c   1.000
_cell.angle_alpha   90.00
_cell.angle_beta   90.00
_cell.angle_gamma   90.00
#
_symmetry.space_group_name_H-M   'P 1'
#
loop_
_entity.id
_entity.type
_entity.pdbx_description
1 polymer ?
#
loop_
_entity_poly.entity_id
_entity_poly.type
_entity_poly.pdbx_seq_one_letter_code
_entity_poly.pdbx_strand_id
1 'polypeptide(L)'
;MTQPFVPPPYPYDRLDEISALAGRHEGGAEAERVAGATRTLAELLMSTPGWEPPSLAGVEVVAQPHCHHAAVLGWSADEALLHRAGARVTRLGGCCGLAGNWGVERGHHDVSVAIAEQQLLPAVRDLPEDAVVLADGFSCRTQLDQLADRRGLHLAELLASRLS
;
A
#
# COMPACT_ATOMS: atom_id res chain seq x y z
N MET A 1 42.59 -3.37 -1.17
CA MET A 1 41.79 -4.60 -1.00
C MET A 1 40.70 -4.27 0.00
N THR A 2 39.50 -4.03 -0.49
CA THR A 2 38.31 -3.79 0.37
C THR A 2 37.83 -5.16 0.84
N GLN A 3 37.79 -5.38 2.17
CA GLN A 3 37.20 -6.57 2.73
C GLN A 3 35.72 -6.67 2.30
N PRO A 4 35.24 -7.84 1.92
CA PRO A 4 33.82 -8.00 1.64
C PRO A 4 33.01 -7.65 2.92
N PHE A 5 31.95 -6.89 2.75
CA PHE A 5 30.99 -6.62 3.83
C PHE A 5 30.39 -7.98 4.26
N VAL A 6 30.70 -8.41 5.46
CA VAL A 6 29.98 -9.50 6.12
C VAL A 6 28.87 -8.81 6.94
N PRO A 7 27.59 -8.95 6.54
CA PRO A 7 26.52 -8.42 7.37
C PRO A 7 26.62 -9.05 8.76
N PRO A 8 26.31 -8.30 9.83
CA PRO A 8 26.17 -8.90 11.15
C PRO A 8 25.15 -10.04 11.04
N PRO A 9 25.30 -11.11 11.81
CA PRO A 9 24.32 -12.20 11.80
C PRO A 9 22.95 -11.57 12.05
N TYR A 10 22.07 -11.64 11.05
CA TYR A 10 20.68 -11.27 11.22
C TYR A 10 20.14 -12.14 12.36
N PRO A 11 19.31 -11.59 13.26
CA PRO A 11 18.79 -12.34 14.40
C PRO A 11 17.74 -13.39 14.00
N TYR A 12 17.93 -14.03 12.84
CA TYR A 12 17.08 -15.15 12.40
C TYR A 12 17.30 -16.41 13.24
N ASP A 13 18.43 -16.51 13.92
CA ASP A 13 18.69 -17.50 14.96
C ASP A 13 17.85 -17.28 16.23
N ARG A 14 17.15 -16.13 16.32
CA ARG A 14 16.19 -15.81 17.39
C ARG A 14 14.73 -15.88 16.95
N LEU A 15 14.43 -16.51 15.82
CA LEU A 15 13.04 -16.71 15.38
C LEU A 15 12.20 -17.43 16.43
N ASP A 16 12.82 -18.34 17.20
CA ASP A 16 12.16 -19.04 18.29
C ASP A 16 11.77 -18.08 19.43
N GLU A 17 12.62 -17.09 19.72
CA GLU A 17 12.33 -16.08 20.72
C GLU A 17 11.26 -15.09 20.21
N ILE A 18 11.31 -14.71 18.94
CA ILE A 18 10.31 -13.85 18.29
C ILE A 18 8.97 -14.59 18.22
N SER A 19 8.96 -15.85 17.88
CA SER A 19 7.76 -16.69 17.89
C SER A 19 7.22 -16.88 19.29
N ALA A 20 8.09 -17.06 20.29
CA ALA A 20 7.70 -17.14 21.70
C ALA A 20 7.22 -15.80 22.26
N LEU A 21 7.70 -14.67 21.75
CA LEU A 21 7.19 -13.33 22.06
C LEU A 21 5.84 -13.08 21.38
N ALA A 22 5.70 -13.48 20.11
CA ALA A 22 4.43 -13.41 19.40
C ALA A 22 3.36 -14.30 20.05
N GLY A 23 3.72 -15.51 20.50
CA GLY A 23 2.81 -16.40 21.24
C GLY A 23 2.50 -15.93 22.65
N ARG A 24 3.31 -15.05 23.27
CA ARG A 24 3.00 -14.40 24.55
C ARG A 24 2.15 -13.14 24.42
N HIS A 25 2.06 -12.59 23.24
CA HIS A 25 1.06 -11.61 22.84
C HIS A 25 -0.14 -12.31 22.21
N GLU A 26 -0.55 -13.46 22.75
CA GLU A 26 -1.91 -13.94 22.54
C GLU A 26 -2.81 -12.81 23.03
N GLY A 27 -3.31 -12.05 22.06
CA GLY A 27 -4.10 -10.88 22.32
C GLY A 27 -5.29 -11.29 23.15
N GLY A 28 -5.29 -10.93 24.42
CA GLY A 28 -6.44 -11.15 25.29
C GLY A 28 -7.67 -10.41 24.75
N ALA A 29 -8.76 -10.49 25.45
CA ALA A 29 -10.04 -9.89 25.06
C ALA A 29 -9.95 -8.40 24.68
N GLU A 30 -8.95 -7.67 25.22
CA GLU A 30 -8.67 -6.28 24.84
C GLU A 30 -8.15 -6.16 23.42
N ALA A 31 -7.18 -6.98 23.03
CA ALA A 31 -6.61 -6.97 21.68
C ALA A 31 -7.64 -7.40 20.63
N GLU A 32 -8.48 -8.39 20.96
CA GLU A 32 -9.61 -8.80 20.13
C GLU A 32 -10.62 -7.67 19.93
N ARG A 33 -10.93 -6.91 20.99
CA ARG A 33 -11.80 -5.73 20.89
C ARG A 33 -11.20 -4.65 20.01
N VAL A 34 -9.90 -4.36 20.13
CA VAL A 34 -9.20 -3.39 19.26
C VAL A 34 -9.21 -3.87 17.82
N ALA A 35 -8.83 -5.11 17.56
CA ALA A 35 -8.85 -5.68 16.22
C ALA A 35 -10.26 -5.66 15.62
N GLY A 36 -11.27 -6.06 16.40
CA GLY A 36 -12.68 -6.04 15.99
C GLY A 36 -13.25 -4.63 15.77
N ALA A 37 -12.66 -3.59 16.35
CA ALA A 37 -13.03 -2.20 16.16
C ALA A 37 -12.23 -1.49 15.04
N THR A 38 -11.09 -2.07 14.63
CA THR A 38 -10.26 -1.51 13.56
C THR A 38 -10.98 -1.64 12.22
N ARG A 39 -11.02 -0.55 11.46
CA ARG A 39 -11.61 -0.48 10.13
C ARG A 39 -10.68 0.28 9.20
N THR A 40 -10.63 -0.12 7.94
CA THR A 40 -10.08 0.73 6.89
C THR A 40 -11.02 1.92 6.62
N LEU A 41 -10.51 2.96 5.98
CA LEU A 41 -11.37 4.08 5.57
C LEU A 41 -12.53 3.62 4.69
N ALA A 42 -12.25 2.74 3.72
CA ALA A 42 -13.27 2.20 2.83
C ALA A 42 -14.35 1.41 3.58
N GLU A 43 -13.94 0.53 4.50
CA GLU A 43 -14.88 -0.22 5.35
C GLU A 43 -15.76 0.70 6.19
N LEU A 44 -15.19 1.74 6.80
CA LEU A 44 -15.93 2.71 7.60
C LEU A 44 -16.96 3.43 6.75
N LEU A 45 -16.54 3.99 5.62
CA LEU A 45 -17.41 4.74 4.71
C LEU A 45 -18.52 3.85 4.15
N MET A 46 -18.19 2.66 3.66
CA MET A 46 -19.17 1.72 3.09
C MET A 46 -20.18 1.21 4.11
N SER A 47 -19.83 1.16 5.40
CA SER A 47 -20.72 0.76 6.48
C SER A 47 -21.52 1.92 7.09
N THR A 48 -21.24 3.17 6.71
CA THR A 48 -21.93 4.36 7.25
C THR A 48 -23.29 4.51 6.60
N PRO A 49 -24.42 4.43 7.38
CA PRO A 49 -25.76 4.57 6.82
C PRO A 49 -25.97 5.92 6.13
N GLY A 50 -26.51 5.89 4.92
CA GLY A 50 -26.81 7.10 4.15
C GLY A 50 -25.60 7.80 3.53
N TRP A 51 -24.39 7.29 3.72
CA TRP A 51 -23.23 7.82 3.03
C TRP A 51 -23.16 7.32 1.58
N GLU A 52 -22.94 8.26 0.67
CA GLU A 52 -22.71 7.97 -0.74
C GLU A 52 -21.36 8.51 -1.18
N PRO A 53 -20.59 7.76 -1.98
CA PRO A 53 -19.32 8.24 -2.48
C PRO A 53 -19.54 9.39 -3.47
N PRO A 54 -18.62 10.35 -3.51
CA PRO A 54 -18.60 11.33 -4.59
C PRO A 54 -18.38 10.63 -5.93
N SER A 55 -18.90 11.21 -7.00
CA SER A 55 -18.80 10.60 -8.33
C SER A 55 -17.36 10.55 -8.85
N LEU A 56 -16.93 9.37 -9.23
CA LEU A 56 -15.69 9.11 -9.97
C LEU A 56 -16.00 8.61 -11.40
N ALA A 57 -17.20 8.92 -11.91
CA ALA A 57 -17.60 8.49 -13.25
C ALA A 57 -16.62 9.04 -14.30
N GLY A 58 -16.10 8.12 -15.13
CA GLY A 58 -15.12 8.46 -16.16
C GLY A 58 -13.67 8.55 -15.68
N VAL A 59 -13.41 8.44 -14.38
CA VAL A 59 -12.04 8.46 -13.84
C VAL A 59 -11.39 7.08 -14.01
N GLU A 60 -10.19 7.07 -14.59
CA GLU A 60 -9.33 5.91 -14.62
C GLU A 60 -8.41 5.92 -13.40
N VAL A 61 -8.43 4.84 -12.64
CA VAL A 61 -7.64 4.67 -11.42
C VAL A 61 -6.73 3.47 -11.58
N VAL A 62 -5.42 3.71 -11.55
CA VAL A 62 -4.43 2.65 -11.37
C VAL A 62 -4.12 2.57 -9.89
N ALA A 63 -4.51 1.47 -9.25
CA ALA A 63 -4.36 1.29 -7.82
C ALA A 63 -3.15 0.40 -7.51
N GLN A 64 -2.25 0.94 -6.69
CA GLN A 64 -1.16 0.22 -6.05
C GLN A 64 -1.51 -0.01 -4.57
N PRO A 65 -2.21 -1.11 -4.22
CA PRO A 65 -2.50 -1.40 -2.82
C PRO A 65 -1.21 -1.52 -2.02
N HIS A 66 -1.18 -0.91 -0.83
CA HIS A 66 -0.05 -1.13 0.07
C HIS A 66 -0.01 -2.61 0.47
N CYS A 67 1.13 -3.27 0.28
CA CYS A 67 1.24 -4.73 0.41
C CYS A 67 0.79 -5.25 1.79
N HIS A 68 1.12 -4.53 2.88
CA HIS A 68 0.65 -4.88 4.22
C HIS A 68 -0.87 -4.72 4.36
N HIS A 69 -1.43 -3.62 3.86
CA HIS A 69 -2.89 -3.40 3.84
C HIS A 69 -3.58 -4.57 3.10
N ALA A 70 -3.17 -4.84 1.87
CA ALA A 70 -3.78 -5.87 1.05
C ALA A 70 -3.64 -7.29 1.64
N ALA A 71 -2.53 -7.59 2.32
CA ALA A 71 -2.25 -8.90 2.88
C ALA A 71 -2.95 -9.15 4.22
N VAL A 72 -3.09 -8.12 5.06
CA VAL A 72 -3.59 -8.25 6.45
C VAL A 72 -5.06 -7.84 6.56
N LEU A 73 -5.44 -6.70 5.98
CA LEU A 73 -6.78 -6.14 6.08
C LEU A 73 -7.68 -6.48 4.88
N GLY A 74 -7.05 -6.86 3.75
CA GLY A 74 -7.74 -7.00 2.49
C GLY A 74 -7.90 -5.66 1.76
N TRP A 75 -8.29 -5.70 0.49
CA TRP A 75 -8.48 -4.51 -0.35
C TRP A 75 -9.85 -4.50 -1.07
N SER A 76 -10.71 -5.44 -0.73
CA SER A 76 -12.02 -5.60 -1.38
C SER A 76 -12.98 -4.44 -1.08
N ALA A 77 -12.89 -3.85 0.10
CA ALA A 77 -13.72 -2.69 0.47
C ALA A 77 -13.35 -1.45 -0.32
N ASP A 78 -12.05 -1.22 -0.54
CA ASP A 78 -11.53 -0.11 -1.34
C ASP A 78 -11.96 -0.26 -2.81
N GLU A 79 -11.82 -1.46 -3.37
CA GLU A 79 -12.25 -1.78 -4.73
C GLU A 79 -13.76 -1.58 -4.91
N ALA A 80 -14.57 -2.11 -3.97
CA ALA A 80 -16.01 -1.96 -3.99
C ALA A 80 -16.44 -0.48 -3.90
N LEU A 81 -15.77 0.31 -3.06
CA LEU A 81 -16.03 1.74 -2.92
C LEU A 81 -15.73 2.49 -4.23
N LEU A 82 -14.58 2.23 -4.84
CA LEU A 82 -14.18 2.85 -6.10
C LEU A 82 -15.16 2.51 -7.24
N HIS A 83 -15.58 1.25 -7.33
CA HIS A 83 -16.58 0.83 -8.31
C HIS A 83 -17.95 1.46 -8.05
N ARG A 84 -18.38 1.54 -6.77
CA ARG A 84 -19.63 2.24 -6.40
C ARG A 84 -19.58 3.72 -6.76
N ALA A 85 -18.42 4.34 -6.65
CA ALA A 85 -18.18 5.72 -7.09
C ALA A 85 -18.17 5.88 -8.62
N GLY A 86 -18.09 4.80 -9.39
CA GLY A 86 -18.10 4.80 -10.85
C GLY A 86 -16.73 4.86 -11.51
N ALA A 87 -15.65 4.64 -10.77
CA ALA A 87 -14.29 4.59 -11.31
C ALA A 87 -14.04 3.33 -12.13
N ARG A 88 -13.16 3.43 -13.14
CA ARG A 88 -12.54 2.29 -13.79
C ARG A 88 -11.22 1.99 -13.11
N VAL A 89 -11.13 0.83 -12.45
CA VAL A 89 -10.00 0.48 -11.60
C VAL A 89 -9.14 -0.60 -12.25
N THR A 90 -7.84 -0.31 -12.37
CA THR A 90 -6.81 -1.30 -12.67
C THR A 90 -5.99 -1.52 -11.40
N ARG A 91 -6.16 -2.69 -10.77
CA ARG A 91 -5.43 -3.05 -9.55
C ARG A 91 -4.10 -3.70 -9.90
N LEU A 92 -3.02 -3.21 -9.31
CA LEU A 92 -1.69 -3.83 -9.40
C LEU A 92 -1.52 -4.87 -8.28
N GLY A 93 -0.88 -5.99 -8.59
CA GLY A 93 -0.66 -7.08 -7.64
C GLY A 93 0.75 -7.10 -7.05
N GLY A 94 1.67 -6.29 -7.58
CA GLY A 94 3.08 -6.28 -7.20
C GLY A 94 3.43 -5.38 -6.02
N CYS A 95 4.65 -5.53 -5.53
CA CYS A 95 5.24 -4.63 -4.55
C CYS A 95 5.81 -3.39 -5.25
N CYS A 96 5.82 -2.23 -4.55
CA CYS A 96 6.49 -1.04 -5.04
C CYS A 96 8.04 -1.13 -4.95
N GLY A 97 8.57 -2.10 -4.22
CA GLY A 97 9.99 -2.33 -4.06
C GLY A 97 10.64 -1.62 -2.88
N LEU A 98 10.03 -0.57 -2.32
CA LEU A 98 10.67 0.22 -1.28
C LEU A 98 10.67 -0.45 0.11
N ALA A 99 9.58 -1.13 0.48
CA ALA A 99 9.44 -1.88 1.73
C ALA A 99 9.87 -1.07 2.98
N GLY A 100 9.21 0.04 3.24
CA GLY A 100 9.62 1.01 4.27
C GLY A 100 10.79 1.85 3.76
N ASN A 101 11.94 1.75 4.40
CA ASN A 101 13.19 2.38 3.98
C ASN A 101 14.19 1.40 3.33
N TRP A 102 13.88 0.11 3.30
CA TRP A 102 14.80 -0.94 2.83
C TRP A 102 15.37 -0.64 1.44
N GLY A 103 14.51 -0.23 0.51
CA GLY A 103 14.90 0.01 -0.89
C GLY A 103 15.82 1.22 -1.09
N VAL A 104 15.92 2.15 -0.12
CA VAL A 104 16.85 3.29 -0.15
C VAL A 104 18.10 3.06 0.68
N GLU A 105 18.20 1.95 1.38
CA GLU A 105 19.40 1.57 2.09
C GLU A 105 20.53 1.21 1.12
N ARG A 106 21.75 1.45 1.57
CA ARG A 106 22.93 1.23 0.74
C ARG A 106 23.01 -0.22 0.23
N GLY A 107 23.03 -0.37 -1.08
CA GLY A 107 23.13 -1.68 -1.76
C GLY A 107 21.78 -2.33 -2.10
N HIS A 108 20.66 -1.75 -1.73
CA HIS A 108 19.32 -2.31 -2.01
C HIS A 108 18.59 -1.61 -3.17
N HIS A 109 19.05 -0.43 -3.57
CA HIS A 109 18.37 0.41 -4.56
C HIS A 109 18.09 -0.31 -5.87
N ASP A 110 19.07 -1.01 -6.44
CA ASP A 110 18.90 -1.71 -7.72
C ASP A 110 17.85 -2.81 -7.65
N VAL A 111 17.78 -3.53 -6.51
CA VAL A 111 16.77 -4.55 -6.28
C VAL A 111 15.39 -3.91 -6.09
N SER A 112 15.32 -2.79 -5.37
CA SER A 112 14.09 -2.02 -5.19
C SER A 112 13.51 -1.56 -6.53
N VAL A 113 14.35 -0.98 -7.40
CA VAL A 113 13.97 -0.57 -8.75
C VAL A 113 13.53 -1.75 -9.60
N ALA A 114 14.29 -2.86 -9.57
CA ALA A 114 13.92 -4.07 -10.32
C ALA A 114 12.55 -4.65 -9.90
N ILE A 115 12.19 -4.56 -8.61
CA ILE A 115 10.87 -4.96 -8.12
C ILE A 115 9.80 -3.99 -8.65
N ALA A 116 10.03 -2.69 -8.58
CA ALA A 116 9.09 -1.68 -9.08
C ALA A 116 8.84 -1.82 -10.59
N GLU A 117 9.87 -2.19 -11.36
CA GLU A 117 9.80 -2.43 -12.81
C GLU A 117 8.96 -3.66 -13.19
N GLN A 118 8.61 -4.53 -12.24
CA GLN A 118 7.78 -5.70 -12.56
C GLN A 118 6.34 -5.32 -12.88
N GLN A 119 5.76 -4.33 -12.19
CA GLN A 119 4.38 -3.92 -12.39
C GLN A 119 4.15 -2.42 -12.22
N LEU A 120 4.65 -1.81 -11.14
CA LEU A 120 4.33 -0.43 -10.79
C LEU A 120 4.77 0.56 -11.86
N LEU A 121 6.07 0.57 -12.19
CA LEU A 121 6.62 1.54 -13.13
C LEU A 121 6.08 1.36 -14.56
N PRO A 122 5.99 0.15 -15.12
CA PRO A 122 5.34 -0.03 -16.42
C PRO A 122 3.88 0.44 -16.44
N ALA A 123 3.13 0.18 -15.36
CA ALA A 123 1.72 0.56 -15.30
C ALA A 123 1.47 2.08 -15.24
N VAL A 124 2.45 2.85 -14.76
CA VAL A 124 2.29 4.31 -14.61
C VAL A 124 3.05 5.14 -15.63
N ARG A 125 3.98 4.53 -16.37
CA ARG A 125 4.88 5.22 -17.30
C ARG A 125 4.15 5.92 -18.44
N ASP A 126 3.18 5.26 -19.02
CA ASP A 126 2.45 5.72 -20.20
C ASP A 126 1.04 6.24 -19.85
N LEU A 127 0.75 6.42 -18.56
CA LEU A 127 -0.55 6.97 -18.14
C LEU A 127 -0.68 8.43 -18.54
N PRO A 128 -1.86 8.86 -19.00
CA PRO A 128 -2.18 10.27 -19.15
C PRO A 128 -1.90 11.06 -17.87
N GLU A 129 -1.62 12.35 -18.00
CA GLU A 129 -1.28 13.19 -16.86
C GLU A 129 -2.45 13.32 -15.86
N ASP A 130 -3.68 13.27 -16.36
CA ASP A 130 -4.93 13.34 -15.60
C ASP A 130 -5.38 11.99 -15.02
N ALA A 131 -4.70 10.88 -15.37
CA ALA A 131 -4.99 9.58 -14.77
C ALA A 131 -4.59 9.55 -13.29
N VAL A 132 -5.47 8.93 -12.48
CA VAL A 132 -5.26 8.83 -11.05
C VAL A 132 -4.41 7.60 -10.72
N VAL A 133 -3.30 7.81 -10.02
CA VAL A 133 -2.56 6.73 -9.38
C VAL A 133 -2.92 6.72 -7.89
N LEU A 134 -3.64 5.68 -7.47
CA LEU A 134 -4.05 5.49 -6.08
C LEU A 134 -2.99 4.68 -5.34
N ALA A 135 -2.40 5.26 -4.30
CA ALA A 135 -1.38 4.61 -3.49
C ALA A 135 -1.45 5.12 -2.04
N ASP A 136 -2.05 4.35 -1.14
CA ASP A 136 -2.22 4.74 0.26
C ASP A 136 -0.93 4.63 1.06
N GLY A 137 -0.03 3.73 0.67
CA GLY A 137 1.23 3.49 1.37
C GLY A 137 2.25 4.61 1.15
N PHE A 138 2.87 5.09 2.23
CA PHE A 138 3.97 6.07 2.15
C PHE A 138 5.08 5.58 1.21
N SER A 139 5.56 4.35 1.39
CA SER A 139 6.60 3.76 0.54
C SER A 139 6.22 3.74 -0.94
N CYS A 140 4.95 3.40 -1.25
CA CYS A 140 4.48 3.37 -2.63
C CYS A 140 4.48 4.76 -3.26
N ARG A 141 4.03 5.79 -2.51
CA ARG A 141 4.05 7.19 -2.98
C ARG A 141 5.46 7.72 -3.17
N THR A 142 6.37 7.40 -2.24
CA THR A 142 7.79 7.77 -2.36
C THR A 142 8.41 7.14 -3.60
N GLN A 143 8.12 5.88 -3.88
CA GLN A 143 8.66 5.17 -5.03
C GLN A 143 8.13 5.75 -6.37
N LEU A 144 6.85 6.09 -6.41
CA LEU A 144 6.21 6.76 -7.55
C LEU A 144 6.85 8.12 -7.83
N ASP A 145 7.03 8.93 -6.79
CA ASP A 145 7.66 10.25 -6.88
C ASP A 145 9.10 10.16 -7.38
N GLN A 146 9.91 9.29 -6.76
CA GLN A 146 11.34 9.18 -7.06
C GLN A 146 11.65 8.52 -8.41
N LEU A 147 10.87 7.53 -8.83
CA LEU A 147 11.20 6.72 -10.01
C LEU A 147 10.33 7.02 -11.24
N ALA A 148 9.19 7.64 -11.07
CA ALA A 148 8.24 7.90 -12.16
C ALA A 148 7.80 9.37 -12.26
N ASP A 149 8.27 10.25 -11.37
CA ASP A 149 7.80 11.65 -11.27
C ASP A 149 6.26 11.71 -11.26
N ARG A 150 5.64 10.77 -10.53
CA ARG A 150 4.17 10.63 -10.43
C ARG A 150 3.71 10.78 -9.00
N ARG A 151 2.70 11.61 -8.81
CA ARG A 151 2.02 11.73 -7.51
C ARG A 151 1.03 10.59 -7.30
N GLY A 152 1.25 9.77 -6.27
CA GLY A 152 0.25 8.85 -5.76
C GLY A 152 -0.72 9.57 -4.81
N LEU A 153 -2.02 9.37 -4.98
CA LEU A 153 -3.05 9.90 -4.08
C LEU A 153 -3.44 8.82 -3.05
N HIS A 154 -3.71 9.26 -1.82
CA HIS A 154 -4.42 8.44 -0.85
C HIS A 154 -5.91 8.38 -1.20
N LEU A 155 -6.62 7.31 -0.83
CA LEU A 155 -8.07 7.18 -1.07
C LEU A 155 -8.85 8.40 -0.55
N ALA A 156 -8.51 8.89 0.66
CA ALA A 156 -9.14 10.08 1.22
C ALA A 156 -8.91 11.34 0.37
N GLU A 157 -7.72 11.53 -0.20
CA GLU A 157 -7.41 12.67 -1.07
C GLU A 157 -8.23 12.59 -2.37
N LEU A 158 -8.32 11.40 -2.97
CA LEU A 158 -9.13 11.18 -4.17
C LEU A 158 -10.59 11.51 -3.93
N LEU A 159 -11.19 10.97 -2.86
CA LEU A 159 -12.59 11.24 -2.53
C LEU A 159 -12.81 12.72 -2.20
N ALA A 160 -11.96 13.33 -1.38
CA ALA A 160 -12.06 14.73 -1.00
C ALA A 160 -11.98 15.67 -2.21
N SER A 161 -11.16 15.33 -3.22
CA SER A 161 -11.04 16.14 -4.45
C SER A 161 -12.33 16.20 -5.29
N ARG A 162 -13.33 15.39 -4.95
CA ARG A 162 -14.61 15.28 -5.67
C ARG A 162 -15.83 15.74 -4.85
N LEU A 163 -15.59 16.30 -3.67
CA LEU A 163 -16.66 16.80 -2.78
C LEU A 163 -17.09 18.26 -3.07
N SER A 164 -16.70 18.84 -4.18
CA SER A 164 -17.03 20.21 -4.58
C SER A 164 -18.35 20.34 -5.32
#